data_5de9d6181a2b558fb38abf28c30bb23c
#
_entry.id   5de9d6181a2b558fb38abf28c30bb23c
#
_cell.length_a   1.000
_cell.length_b   1.000
_cell.length_c   1.000
_cell.angle_alpha   90.00
_cell.angle_beta   90.00
_cell.angle_gamma   90.00
#
_symmetry.space_group_name_H-M   'P 1'
#
loop_
_entity.id
_entity.type
_entity.pdbx_description
1 polymer ?
#
loop_
_entity_poly.entity_id
_entity_poly.type
_entity_poly.pdbx_seq_one_letter_code
_entity_poly.pdbx_strand_id
1 'polypeptide(L)'
;ANNALLKTLEEPPEETLLILPVSRLDRLPRTVVSRCQRMKLVTPATEDAVAWLDSRNPRDDWKDLLGLAAGAPFRALEMAEEGTGELSGEMGRILAEVVGAGAFDPLGVAASWSKDRPADRLAWLERWVEESIRAEASGGDVVNNNREFCLPTAGTGLNIRAAFTLLDRLRDARALLEGSLNTQLMFEDLLVQLVETLAGRTAGRTETQG
;
A
#
# COMPACT_ATOMS: atom_id res chain seq x y z
N ALA A 1 17.30 -30.34 3.19
CA ALA A 1 16.89 -29.72 1.91
C ALA A 1 18.06 -28.95 1.24
N ASN A 2 18.89 -28.17 1.97
CA ASN A 2 19.97 -27.38 1.37
C ASN A 2 21.04 -28.20 0.64
N ASN A 3 21.45 -29.36 1.15
CA ASN A 3 22.50 -30.17 0.54
C ASN A 3 22.09 -30.80 -0.82
N ALA A 4 20.83 -31.13 -0.99
CA ALA A 4 20.33 -31.65 -2.28
C ALA A 4 20.35 -30.57 -3.37
N LEU A 5 19.96 -29.33 -3.02
CA LEU A 5 20.02 -28.19 -3.94
C LEU A 5 21.46 -27.88 -4.38
N LEU A 6 22.40 -27.89 -3.43
CA LEU A 6 23.82 -27.63 -3.72
C LEU A 6 24.40 -28.65 -4.71
N LYS A 7 24.07 -29.95 -4.53
CA LYS A 7 24.51 -31.00 -5.45
C LYS A 7 23.96 -30.78 -6.88
N THR A 8 22.68 -30.40 -6.99
CA THR A 8 22.06 -30.10 -8.29
C THR A 8 22.63 -28.83 -8.94
N LEU A 9 23.06 -27.85 -8.13
CA LEU A 9 23.71 -26.63 -8.63
C LEU A 9 25.15 -26.87 -9.09
N GLU A 10 25.85 -27.85 -8.48
CA GLU A 10 27.21 -28.24 -8.88
C GLU A 10 27.23 -29.11 -10.13
N GLU A 11 26.29 -30.04 -10.22
CA GLU A 11 26.20 -31.00 -11.33
C GLU A 11 24.75 -31.02 -11.85
N PRO A 12 24.29 -29.97 -12.55
CA PRO A 12 22.95 -29.97 -13.11
C PRO A 12 22.81 -31.06 -14.17
N PRO A 13 21.66 -31.73 -14.26
CA PRO A 13 21.38 -32.63 -15.38
C PRO A 13 21.53 -31.90 -16.73
N GLU A 14 21.87 -32.66 -17.78
CA GLU A 14 21.98 -32.11 -19.12
C GLU A 14 20.70 -31.33 -19.52
N GLU A 15 20.86 -30.21 -20.23
CA GLU A 15 19.78 -29.34 -20.72
C GLU A 15 18.88 -28.76 -19.59
N THR A 16 19.38 -28.64 -18.36
CA THR A 16 18.62 -28.12 -17.24
C THR A 16 19.01 -26.68 -16.91
N LEU A 17 18.03 -25.78 -16.83
CA LEU A 17 18.18 -24.41 -16.34
C LEU A 17 17.47 -24.28 -14.98
N LEU A 18 18.23 -23.87 -13.95
CA LEU A 18 17.69 -23.58 -12.63
C LEU A 18 17.57 -22.07 -12.42
N ILE A 19 16.36 -21.58 -12.19
CA ILE A 19 16.08 -20.17 -11.91
C ILE A 19 15.66 -20.05 -10.45
N LEU A 20 16.43 -19.28 -9.66
CA LEU A 20 16.19 -19.05 -8.23
C LEU A 20 15.77 -17.58 -8.02
N PRO A 21 14.47 -17.24 -8.08
CA PRO A 21 14.00 -15.89 -7.80
C PRO A 21 14.11 -15.61 -6.30
N VAL A 22 14.75 -14.50 -5.93
CA VAL A 22 14.93 -14.08 -4.54
C VAL A 22 14.72 -12.59 -4.41
N SER A 23 14.00 -12.17 -3.38
CA SER A 23 13.82 -10.75 -3.05
C SER A 23 15.02 -10.18 -2.27
N ARG A 24 15.76 -11.02 -1.56
CA ARG A 24 16.88 -10.63 -0.72
C ARG A 24 18.04 -11.62 -0.83
N LEU A 25 19.14 -11.18 -1.43
CA LEU A 25 20.35 -11.98 -1.66
C LEU A 25 21.07 -12.36 -0.35
N ASP A 26 21.00 -11.48 0.65
CA ASP A 26 21.60 -11.66 1.97
C ASP A 26 21.00 -12.84 2.77
N ARG A 27 19.79 -13.28 2.40
CA ARG A 27 19.14 -14.46 3.00
C ARG A 27 19.59 -15.80 2.40
N LEU A 28 20.30 -15.77 1.28
CA LEU A 28 20.80 -16.98 0.67
C LEU A 28 22.19 -17.36 1.22
N PRO A 29 22.46 -18.65 1.44
CA PRO A 29 23.79 -19.13 1.77
C PRO A 29 24.81 -18.72 0.69
N ARG A 30 25.98 -18.28 1.10
CA ARG A 30 27.06 -17.88 0.16
C ARG A 30 27.44 -19.01 -0.79
N THR A 31 27.31 -20.25 -0.36
CA THR A 31 27.55 -21.47 -1.16
C THR A 31 26.60 -21.61 -2.34
N VAL A 32 25.33 -21.18 -2.22
CA VAL A 32 24.36 -21.12 -3.33
C VAL A 32 24.70 -19.95 -4.25
N VAL A 33 24.93 -18.78 -3.67
CA VAL A 33 25.19 -17.55 -4.42
C VAL A 33 26.46 -17.65 -5.29
N SER A 34 27.49 -18.37 -4.82
CA SER A 34 28.76 -18.55 -5.57
C SER A 34 28.62 -19.46 -6.78
N ARG A 35 27.57 -20.28 -6.87
CA ARG A 35 27.31 -21.23 -7.96
C ARG A 35 26.26 -20.74 -8.94
N CYS A 36 25.69 -19.55 -8.72
CA CYS A 36 24.66 -18.98 -9.57
C CYS A 36 25.17 -17.74 -10.30
N GLN A 37 24.78 -17.61 -11.56
CA GLN A 37 24.89 -16.34 -12.25
C GLN A 37 23.81 -15.38 -11.72
N ARG A 38 24.24 -14.18 -11.30
CA ARG A 38 23.30 -13.18 -10.76
C ARG A 38 22.72 -12.34 -11.89
N MET A 39 21.41 -12.25 -11.90
CA MET A 39 20.69 -11.34 -12.77
C MET A 39 19.86 -10.40 -11.89
N LYS A 40 20.11 -9.09 -12.01
CA LYS A 40 19.29 -8.08 -11.33
C LYS A 40 18.10 -7.73 -12.20
N LEU A 41 16.89 -8.04 -11.74
CA LEU A 41 15.67 -7.55 -12.35
C LEU A 41 15.41 -6.14 -11.83
N VAL A 42 15.15 -5.22 -12.73
CA VAL A 42 14.76 -3.85 -12.42
C VAL A 42 13.27 -3.66 -12.74
N THR A 43 12.61 -2.84 -11.94
CA THR A 43 11.24 -2.41 -12.25
C THR A 43 11.25 -1.66 -13.60
N PRO A 44 10.36 -1.98 -14.54
CA PRO A 44 10.29 -1.28 -15.82
C PRO A 44 9.96 0.21 -15.63
N ALA A 45 10.29 1.04 -16.61
CA ALA A 45 9.82 2.42 -16.62
C ALA A 45 8.28 2.45 -16.67
N THR A 46 7.68 3.47 -16.06
CA THR A 46 6.21 3.56 -15.97
C THR A 46 5.55 3.54 -17.34
N GLU A 47 6.14 4.24 -18.31
CA GLU A 47 5.64 4.32 -19.68
C GLU A 47 5.64 2.96 -20.38
N ASP A 48 6.72 2.18 -20.21
CA ASP A 48 6.84 0.83 -20.78
C ASP A 48 5.83 -0.13 -20.13
N ALA A 49 5.68 -0.01 -18.81
CA ALA A 49 4.72 -0.81 -18.05
C ALA A 49 3.27 -0.50 -18.45
N VAL A 50 2.92 0.77 -18.62
CA VAL A 50 1.58 1.21 -19.08
C VAL A 50 1.34 0.69 -20.51
N ALA A 51 2.27 0.88 -21.43
CA ALA A 51 2.12 0.41 -22.80
C ALA A 51 1.91 -1.12 -22.87
N TRP A 52 2.63 -1.87 -22.01
CA TRP A 52 2.46 -3.31 -21.92
C TRP A 52 1.10 -3.72 -21.36
N LEU A 53 0.61 -3.03 -20.32
CA LEU A 53 -0.69 -3.27 -19.70
C LEU A 53 -1.82 -2.93 -20.67
N ASP A 54 -1.77 -1.77 -21.32
CA ASP A 54 -2.73 -1.35 -22.33
C ASP A 54 -2.86 -2.32 -23.50
N SER A 55 -1.75 -2.93 -23.91
CA SER A 55 -1.77 -3.95 -24.98
C SER A 55 -2.58 -5.20 -24.59
N ARG A 56 -2.81 -5.44 -23.30
CA ARG A 56 -3.54 -6.59 -22.77
C ARG A 56 -4.98 -6.25 -22.38
N ASN A 57 -5.17 -5.10 -21.77
CA ASN A 57 -6.46 -4.61 -21.32
C ASN A 57 -6.43 -3.07 -21.31
N PRO A 58 -6.97 -2.40 -22.36
CA PRO A 58 -6.97 -0.95 -22.42
C PRO A 58 -7.73 -0.31 -21.26
N ARG A 59 -7.05 0.56 -20.49
CA ARG A 59 -7.62 1.28 -19.33
C ARG A 59 -6.90 2.61 -19.13
N ASP A 60 -7.61 3.61 -18.63
CA ASP A 60 -7.06 4.94 -18.36
C ASP A 60 -6.36 5.04 -16.99
N ASP A 61 -6.63 4.09 -16.07
CA ASP A 61 -6.17 4.09 -14.67
C ASP A 61 -4.89 3.25 -14.41
N TRP A 62 -4.19 2.80 -15.48
CA TRP A 62 -2.98 2.00 -15.32
C TRP A 62 -1.86 2.68 -14.54
N LYS A 63 -1.71 4.01 -14.66
CA LYS A 63 -0.69 4.76 -13.91
C LYS A 63 -0.96 4.69 -12.41
N ASP A 64 -2.22 4.83 -12.01
CA ASP A 64 -2.64 4.79 -10.61
C ASP A 64 -2.45 3.39 -10.04
N LEU A 65 -2.89 2.36 -10.77
CA LEU A 65 -2.71 0.97 -10.38
C LEU A 65 -1.23 0.56 -10.29
N LEU A 66 -0.38 1.00 -11.24
CA LEU A 66 1.07 0.80 -11.18
C LEU A 66 1.67 1.47 -9.96
N GLY A 67 1.19 2.65 -9.64
CA GLY A 67 1.57 3.33 -8.44
C GLY A 67 1.24 2.52 -7.18
N LEU A 68 0.01 2.04 -7.04
CA LEU A 68 -0.42 1.16 -5.96
C LEU A 68 0.40 -0.14 -5.91
N ALA A 69 0.77 -0.66 -7.06
CA ALA A 69 1.57 -1.88 -7.23
C ALA A 69 3.09 -1.67 -7.06
N ALA A 70 3.54 -0.46 -6.65
CA ALA A 70 4.96 -0.09 -6.56
C ALA A 70 5.73 -0.32 -7.89
N GLY A 71 5.09 -0.08 -9.02
CA GLY A 71 5.64 -0.24 -10.35
C GLY A 71 5.67 -1.68 -10.87
N ALA A 72 5.02 -2.64 -10.19
CA ALA A 72 4.98 -4.04 -10.60
C ALA A 72 3.79 -4.31 -11.56
N PRO A 73 4.01 -4.53 -12.88
CA PRO A 73 2.93 -4.60 -13.86
C PRO A 73 1.97 -5.78 -13.61
N PHE A 74 2.47 -6.95 -13.24
CA PHE A 74 1.63 -8.11 -12.94
C PHE A 74 0.74 -7.87 -11.74
N ARG A 75 1.26 -7.21 -10.70
CA ARG A 75 0.44 -6.86 -9.53
C ARG A 75 -0.61 -5.81 -9.88
N ALA A 76 -0.28 -4.83 -10.73
CA ALA A 76 -1.25 -3.86 -11.24
C ALA A 76 -2.39 -4.55 -12.02
N LEU A 77 -2.06 -5.57 -12.81
CA LEU A 77 -3.06 -6.36 -13.54
C LEU A 77 -3.99 -7.12 -12.58
N GLU A 78 -3.45 -7.81 -11.58
CA GLU A 78 -4.23 -8.46 -10.53
C GLU A 78 -5.16 -7.48 -9.81
N MET A 79 -4.62 -6.30 -9.42
CA MET A 79 -5.39 -5.24 -8.77
C MET A 79 -6.52 -4.69 -9.65
N ALA A 80 -6.32 -4.63 -10.97
CA ALA A 80 -7.36 -4.25 -11.92
C ALA A 80 -8.50 -5.28 -11.97
N GLU A 81 -8.16 -6.56 -11.99
CA GLU A 81 -9.13 -7.67 -11.96
C GLU A 81 -9.90 -7.72 -10.63
N GLU A 82 -9.22 -7.40 -9.52
CA GLU A 82 -9.81 -7.28 -8.18
C GLU A 82 -10.67 -6.01 -7.99
N GLY A 83 -10.71 -5.07 -8.96
CA GLY A 83 -11.42 -3.78 -8.85
C GLY A 83 -10.79 -2.84 -7.82
N THR A 84 -9.49 -2.93 -7.58
CA THR A 84 -8.76 -2.12 -6.57
C THR A 84 -8.70 -0.65 -6.98
N GLY A 85 -8.69 -0.34 -8.28
CA GLY A 85 -8.69 1.04 -8.79
C GLY A 85 -9.95 1.80 -8.39
N GLU A 86 -11.13 1.17 -8.52
CA GLU A 86 -12.41 1.76 -8.11
C GLU A 86 -12.46 1.98 -6.60
N LEU A 87 -12.02 0.99 -5.82
CA LEU A 87 -11.91 1.10 -4.37
C LEU A 87 -10.98 2.24 -3.99
N SER A 88 -9.83 2.37 -4.63
CA SER A 88 -8.86 3.43 -4.34
C SER A 88 -9.44 4.81 -4.63
N GLY A 89 -10.15 4.98 -5.74
CA GLY A 89 -10.84 6.22 -6.07
C GLY A 89 -11.94 6.58 -5.06
N GLU A 90 -12.71 5.60 -4.59
CA GLU A 90 -13.70 5.80 -3.53
C GLU A 90 -13.05 6.22 -2.20
N MET A 91 -12.03 5.47 -1.78
CA MET A 91 -11.30 5.74 -0.54
C MET A 91 -10.65 7.13 -0.56
N GLY A 92 -10.06 7.51 -1.70
CA GLY A 92 -9.47 8.84 -1.89
C GLY A 92 -10.49 9.97 -1.75
N ARG A 93 -11.70 9.81 -2.31
CA ARG A 93 -12.79 10.80 -2.14
C ARG A 93 -13.23 10.92 -0.69
N ILE A 94 -13.43 9.81 0.01
CA ILE A 94 -13.82 9.81 1.43
C ILE A 94 -12.76 10.47 2.29
N LEU A 95 -11.47 10.19 2.05
CA LEU A 95 -10.40 10.87 2.77
C LEU A 95 -10.33 12.37 2.48
N ALA A 96 -10.61 12.78 1.24
CA ALA A 96 -10.70 14.20 0.90
C ALA A 96 -11.86 14.90 1.65
N GLU A 97 -12.99 14.24 1.85
CA GLU A 97 -14.10 14.73 2.67
C GLU A 97 -13.71 14.85 4.15
N VAL A 98 -12.99 13.86 4.68
CA VAL A 98 -12.49 13.89 6.07
C VAL A 98 -11.51 15.05 6.30
N VAL A 99 -10.66 15.35 5.31
CA VAL A 99 -9.67 16.44 5.39
C VAL A 99 -10.31 17.81 5.09
N GLY A 100 -11.30 17.84 4.20
CA GLY A 100 -12.09 19.02 3.90
C GLY A 100 -13.02 19.36 5.05
N ALA A 101 -13.30 20.63 5.31
CA ALA A 101 -14.26 21.07 6.32
C ALA A 101 -15.74 20.71 5.98
N GLY A 102 -15.95 19.65 5.22
CA GLY A 102 -17.27 19.14 4.84
C GLY A 102 -17.96 18.36 5.95
N ALA A 103 -19.25 18.10 5.79
CA ALA A 103 -20.03 17.26 6.70
C ALA A 103 -19.72 15.78 6.40
N PHE A 104 -18.63 15.25 6.96
CA PHE A 104 -18.31 13.83 6.88
C PHE A 104 -19.24 13.03 7.81
N ASP A 105 -19.89 11.99 7.27
CA ASP A 105 -20.73 11.08 8.03
C ASP A 105 -20.01 9.75 8.31
N PRO A 106 -19.30 9.60 9.45
CA PRO A 106 -18.59 8.37 9.76
C PRO A 106 -19.51 7.16 9.95
N LEU A 107 -20.76 7.36 10.39
CA LEU A 107 -21.69 6.26 10.64
C LEU A 107 -22.22 5.67 9.33
N GLY A 108 -22.60 6.52 8.38
CA GLY A 108 -23.04 6.09 7.06
C GLY A 108 -21.94 5.38 6.29
N VAL A 109 -20.72 5.90 6.36
CA VAL A 109 -19.54 5.28 5.73
C VAL A 109 -19.22 3.94 6.38
N ALA A 110 -19.22 3.83 7.72
CA ALA A 110 -18.99 2.58 8.43
C ALA A 110 -20.03 1.51 8.08
N ALA A 111 -21.30 1.89 7.99
CA ALA A 111 -22.38 0.99 7.62
C ALA A 111 -22.24 0.46 6.18
N SER A 112 -21.72 1.26 5.26
CA SER A 112 -21.40 0.85 3.89
C SER A 112 -20.20 -0.09 3.87
N TRP A 113 -19.10 0.32 4.49
CA TRP A 113 -17.83 -0.42 4.49
C TRP A 113 -17.91 -1.79 5.15
N SER A 114 -18.75 -1.93 6.17
CA SER A 114 -18.96 -3.20 6.85
C SER A 114 -19.59 -4.28 5.96
N LYS A 115 -20.30 -3.88 4.90
CA LYS A 115 -21.03 -4.78 3.99
C LYS A 115 -20.26 -5.06 2.69
N ASP A 116 -19.38 -4.15 2.30
CA ASP A 116 -18.66 -4.21 1.03
C ASP A 116 -17.15 -4.15 1.25
N ARG A 117 -16.47 -5.23 0.89
CA ARG A 117 -15.00 -5.38 0.87
C ARG A 117 -14.28 -4.89 2.15
N PRO A 118 -14.71 -5.27 3.36
CA PRO A 118 -14.15 -4.72 4.60
C PRO A 118 -12.65 -4.98 4.75
N ALA A 119 -12.16 -6.15 4.34
CA ALA A 119 -10.75 -6.51 4.41
C ALA A 119 -9.88 -5.65 3.48
N ASP A 120 -10.36 -5.38 2.27
CA ASP A 120 -9.64 -4.56 1.29
C ASP A 120 -9.57 -3.11 1.72
N ARG A 121 -10.65 -2.57 2.31
CA ARG A 121 -10.70 -1.21 2.86
C ARG A 121 -9.73 -1.03 4.01
N LEU A 122 -9.65 -2.00 4.94
CA LEU A 122 -8.65 -1.97 6.01
C LEU A 122 -7.23 -2.03 5.47
N ALA A 123 -6.96 -2.93 4.53
CA ALA A 123 -5.64 -3.06 3.92
C ALA A 123 -5.22 -1.78 3.18
N TRP A 124 -6.19 -1.12 2.52
CA TRP A 124 -5.97 0.16 1.86
C TRP A 124 -5.64 1.28 2.86
N LEU A 125 -6.42 1.41 3.94
CA LEU A 125 -6.17 2.40 5.00
C LEU A 125 -4.82 2.17 5.68
N GLU A 126 -4.49 0.93 6.03
CA GLU A 126 -3.22 0.56 6.63
C GLU A 126 -2.05 1.05 5.77
N ARG A 127 -2.10 0.74 4.48
CA ARG A 127 -1.09 1.17 3.53
C ARG A 127 -1.01 2.69 3.40
N TRP A 128 -2.16 3.36 3.32
CA TRP A 128 -2.22 4.82 3.21
C TRP A 128 -1.61 5.50 4.44
N VAL A 129 -1.88 5.01 5.66
CA VAL A 129 -1.29 5.53 6.91
C VAL A 129 0.22 5.30 6.92
N GLU A 130 0.69 4.09 6.53
CA GLU A 130 2.12 3.79 6.45
C GLU A 130 2.87 4.72 5.48
N GLU A 131 2.29 4.97 4.31
CA GLU A 131 2.89 5.88 3.32
C GLU A 131 2.87 7.33 3.81
N SER A 132 1.81 7.75 4.49
CA SER A 132 1.70 9.08 5.10
C SER A 132 2.76 9.31 6.19
N ILE A 133 2.98 8.32 7.06
CA ILE A 133 4.05 8.34 8.08
C ILE A 133 5.42 8.44 7.42
N ARG A 134 5.65 7.65 6.37
CA ARG A 134 6.94 7.64 5.64
C ARG A 134 7.21 8.97 4.96
N ALA A 135 6.20 9.57 4.34
CA ALA A 135 6.29 10.87 3.69
C ALA A 135 6.62 11.98 4.68
N GLU A 136 5.96 12.01 5.84
CA GLU A 136 6.21 12.99 6.89
C GLU A 136 7.61 12.83 7.49
N ALA A 137 8.04 11.59 7.77
CA ALA A 137 9.38 11.29 8.32
C ALA A 137 10.52 11.66 7.35
N SER A 138 10.26 11.69 6.05
CA SER A 138 11.23 12.04 5.00
C SER A 138 11.26 13.54 4.69
N GLY A 139 10.58 14.39 5.47
CA GLY A 139 10.54 15.84 5.27
C GLY A 139 9.85 16.28 3.98
N GLY A 140 8.96 15.47 3.44
CA GLY A 140 8.22 15.75 2.20
C GLY A 140 9.01 15.48 0.91
N ASP A 141 10.26 15.08 1.01
CA ASP A 141 11.16 14.80 -0.13
C ASP A 141 11.01 13.34 -0.66
N VAL A 142 9.84 12.75 -0.46
CA VAL A 142 9.56 11.46 -1.12
C VAL A 142 9.32 11.75 -2.60
N VAL A 143 10.38 11.59 -3.38
CA VAL A 143 10.30 11.35 -4.82
C VAL A 143 9.66 9.98 -5.04
N ASN A 144 8.40 9.86 -4.66
CA ASN A 144 7.56 8.77 -5.10
C ASN A 144 6.78 9.27 -6.31
N ASN A 145 6.90 8.57 -7.42
CA ASN A 145 6.10 8.75 -8.63
C ASN A 145 4.56 8.65 -8.38
N ASN A 146 4.15 8.54 -7.13
CA ASN A 146 2.78 8.31 -6.66
C ASN A 146 2.19 9.51 -5.91
N ARG A 147 2.48 10.74 -6.36
CA ARG A 147 1.90 11.97 -5.79
C ARG A 147 0.36 12.01 -5.83
N GLU A 148 -0.27 11.25 -6.69
CA GLU A 148 -1.74 11.20 -6.82
C GLU A 148 -2.39 10.32 -5.75
N PHE A 149 -1.67 9.36 -5.17
CA PHE A 149 -2.15 8.52 -4.07
C PHE A 149 -1.88 9.11 -2.68
N CYS A 150 -0.88 9.95 -2.57
CA CYS A 150 -0.71 10.80 -1.40
C CYS A 150 -1.73 11.95 -1.56
N LEU A 151 -2.87 11.87 -0.89
CA LEU A 151 -3.62 13.08 -0.57
C LEU A 151 -2.63 14.17 -0.15
N PRO A 152 -2.97 15.48 -0.29
CA PRO A 152 -2.08 16.61 -0.01
C PRO A 152 -1.71 16.69 1.49
N THR A 153 -1.20 15.60 2.02
CA THR A 153 -0.72 15.44 3.39
C THR A 153 0.79 15.62 3.48
N ALA A 154 1.49 15.58 2.35
CA ALA A 154 2.92 15.86 2.33
C ALA A 154 3.15 17.33 2.73
N GLY A 155 3.75 17.53 3.90
CA GLY A 155 4.06 18.88 4.44
C GLY A 155 2.92 19.53 5.24
N THR A 156 1.90 18.80 5.68
CA THR A 156 0.74 19.35 6.38
C THR A 156 0.70 19.05 7.89
N GLY A 157 1.80 18.58 8.48
CA GLY A 157 1.89 18.43 9.93
C GLY A 157 1.04 17.26 10.46
N LEU A 158 1.13 16.09 9.83
CA LEU A 158 0.53 14.88 10.37
C LEU A 158 1.07 14.60 11.77
N ASN A 159 0.20 14.40 12.74
CA ASN A 159 0.63 13.94 14.05
C ASN A 159 1.11 12.48 13.95
N ILE A 160 2.43 12.31 13.79
CA ILE A 160 3.06 10.99 13.58
C ILE A 160 2.67 10.01 14.70
N ARG A 161 2.60 10.48 15.96
CA ARG A 161 2.20 9.61 17.09
C ARG A 161 0.76 9.11 16.93
N ALA A 162 -0.17 10.00 16.59
CA ALA A 162 -1.55 9.61 16.33
C ALA A 162 -1.67 8.67 15.12
N ALA A 163 -0.87 8.89 14.08
CA ALA A 163 -0.82 8.02 12.91
C ALA A 163 -0.31 6.61 13.24
N PHE A 164 0.71 6.47 14.09
CA PHE A 164 1.14 5.15 14.57
C PHE A 164 0.06 4.46 15.42
N THR A 165 -0.63 5.20 16.28
CA THR A 165 -1.75 4.64 17.06
C THR A 165 -2.87 4.14 16.15
N LEU A 166 -3.22 4.90 15.11
CA LEU A 166 -4.21 4.49 14.12
C LEU A 166 -3.75 3.24 13.35
N LEU A 167 -2.47 3.18 12.97
CA LEU A 167 -1.90 2.03 12.27
C LEU A 167 -1.99 0.74 13.11
N ASP A 168 -1.66 0.82 14.41
CA ASP A 168 -1.76 -0.33 15.30
C ASP A 168 -3.22 -0.81 15.41
N ARG A 169 -4.17 0.11 15.52
CA ARG A 169 -5.60 -0.25 15.56
C ARG A 169 -6.11 -0.85 14.24
N LEU A 170 -5.65 -0.35 13.10
CA LEU A 170 -6.00 -0.95 11.80
C LEU A 170 -5.52 -2.39 11.70
N ARG A 171 -4.31 -2.68 12.20
CA ARG A 171 -3.76 -4.04 12.26
C ARG A 171 -4.54 -4.95 13.19
N ASP A 172 -4.90 -4.44 14.37
CA ASP A 172 -5.74 -5.17 15.33
C ASP A 172 -7.13 -5.47 14.73
N ALA A 173 -7.76 -4.48 14.09
CA ALA A 173 -9.04 -4.63 13.42
C ALA A 173 -8.98 -5.68 12.30
N ARG A 174 -7.90 -5.69 11.52
CA ARG A 174 -7.68 -6.68 10.47
C ARG A 174 -7.55 -8.10 11.03
N ALA A 175 -6.82 -8.27 12.13
CA ALA A 175 -6.70 -9.57 12.80
C ALA A 175 -8.04 -10.07 13.36
N LEU A 176 -8.94 -9.14 13.73
CA LEU A 176 -10.24 -9.44 14.31
C LEU A 176 -11.34 -9.68 13.26
N LEU A 177 -11.13 -9.32 11.99
CA LEU A 177 -12.10 -9.53 10.90
C LEU A 177 -12.45 -11.02 10.68
N GLU A 178 -11.56 -11.93 11.01
CA GLU A 178 -11.80 -13.38 10.92
C GLU A 178 -12.71 -13.90 12.04
N GLY A 179 -13.04 -13.05 13.02
CA GLY A 179 -13.89 -13.37 14.17
C GLY A 179 -15.34 -12.92 14.00
N SER A 180 -16.16 -13.17 15.04
CA SER A 180 -17.58 -12.78 15.10
C SER A 180 -17.81 -11.34 15.58
N LEU A 181 -16.93 -10.39 15.26
CA LEU A 181 -17.05 -9.00 15.67
C LEU A 181 -18.09 -8.24 14.85
N ASN A 182 -18.69 -7.21 15.46
CA ASN A 182 -19.52 -6.25 14.75
C ASN A 182 -18.62 -5.35 13.90
N THR A 183 -18.47 -5.71 12.61
CA THR A 183 -17.63 -5.02 11.63
C THR A 183 -18.02 -3.55 11.47
N GLN A 184 -19.29 -3.21 11.59
CA GLN A 184 -19.75 -1.82 11.50
C GLN A 184 -19.21 -0.99 12.66
N LEU A 185 -19.35 -1.46 13.90
CA LEU A 185 -18.84 -0.76 15.09
C LEU A 185 -17.32 -0.58 15.04
N MET A 186 -16.61 -1.57 14.53
CA MET A 186 -15.18 -1.49 14.30
C MET A 186 -14.82 -0.35 13.33
N PHE A 187 -15.53 -0.23 12.21
CA PHE A 187 -15.29 0.87 11.27
C PHE A 187 -15.71 2.23 11.83
N GLU A 188 -16.77 2.30 12.64
CA GLU A 188 -17.18 3.53 13.31
C GLU A 188 -16.04 4.06 14.21
N ASP A 189 -15.44 3.20 15.04
CA ASP A 189 -14.32 3.56 15.90
C ASP A 189 -13.08 4.01 15.08
N LEU A 190 -12.73 3.26 14.04
CA LEU A 190 -11.61 3.58 13.16
C LEU A 190 -11.78 4.90 12.42
N LEU A 191 -12.98 5.19 11.91
CA LEU A 191 -13.27 6.44 11.18
C LEU A 191 -13.27 7.65 12.11
N VAL A 192 -13.79 7.53 13.33
CA VAL A 192 -13.69 8.58 14.35
C VAL A 192 -12.23 8.91 14.63
N GLN A 193 -11.40 7.90 14.83
CA GLN A 193 -9.97 8.09 15.08
C GLN A 193 -9.20 8.65 13.88
N LEU A 194 -9.58 8.24 12.67
CA LEU A 194 -9.05 8.81 11.44
C LEU A 194 -9.34 10.32 11.39
N VAL A 195 -10.59 10.72 11.68
CA VAL A 195 -10.98 12.14 11.76
C VAL A 195 -10.15 12.87 12.81
N GLU A 196 -10.01 12.34 14.01
CA GLU A 196 -9.22 12.97 15.09
C GLU A 196 -7.74 13.10 14.71
N THR A 197 -7.16 12.07 14.09
CA THR A 197 -5.78 12.05 13.61
C THR A 197 -5.53 13.13 12.55
N LEU A 198 -6.52 13.38 11.69
CA LEU A 198 -6.45 14.37 10.62
C LEU A 198 -6.91 15.77 11.08
N ALA A 199 -7.87 15.89 12.00
CA ALA A 199 -8.37 17.18 12.52
C ALA A 199 -7.37 17.90 13.44
N GLY A 200 -6.48 17.18 14.10
CA GLY A 200 -5.37 17.79 14.88
C GLY A 200 -4.45 18.71 14.07
N ARG A 201 -4.60 18.72 12.73
CA ARG A 201 -3.91 19.57 11.77
C ARG A 201 -4.37 21.04 11.76
N THR A 202 -5.62 21.31 12.16
CA THR A 202 -6.18 22.66 12.11
C THR A 202 -5.81 23.50 13.33
N ALA A 203 -5.54 22.88 14.47
CA ALA A 203 -5.24 23.59 15.71
C ALA A 203 -3.80 24.13 15.80
N GLY A 204 -2.84 23.55 15.08
CA GLY A 204 -1.42 23.96 15.11
C GLY A 204 -1.07 25.18 14.24
N ARG A 205 -2.00 25.69 13.43
CA ARG A 205 -1.70 26.76 12.45
C ARG A 205 -2.04 28.17 12.96
N THR A 206 -2.68 28.31 14.12
CA THR A 206 -3.13 29.60 14.67
C THR A 206 -2.16 30.20 15.68
N GLU A 207 -1.10 29.52 16.09
CA GLU A 207 -0.19 30.03 17.15
C GLU A 207 1.14 30.61 16.64
N THR A 208 1.37 30.75 15.32
CA THR A 208 2.66 31.27 14.81
C THR A 208 2.50 32.60 14.04
N GLN A 209 1.53 33.45 14.39
CA GLN A 209 1.49 34.87 14.02
C GLN A 209 1.06 35.68 15.22
N GLY A 210 2.02 35.98 16.06
CA GLY A 210 1.97 36.90 17.15
C GLY A 210 3.35 37.46 17.37
#